data_ff4bfd3841cc5f5565bb2880a19cb9ba
#
_entry.id   ff4bfd3841cc5f5565bb2880a19cb9ba
#
_cell.length_a   1.000
_cell.length_b   1.000
_cell.length_c   1.000
_cell.angle_alpha   90.00
_cell.angle_beta   90.00
_cell.angle_gamma   90.00
#
_symmetry.space_group_name_H-M   'P 1'
#
loop_
_entity.id
_entity.type
_entity.pdbx_description
1 polymer ?
#
loop_
_entity_poly.entity_id
_entity_poly.type
_entity_poly.pdbx_seq_one_letter_code
_entity_poly.pdbx_strand_id
1 'polypeptide(L)'
;MGLSEHMNKKPIELSGGQQQRVAIARTMILNPSIMLFDEQMSALDVATRLALRNEIKRIQEEDGTTIIYITHDQEEAFAMSDRIMVMKTADIEQLDSPANIIDHPANEYVQTFVIDNLRAKISSLTKYMRR
;
A
#
# COMPACT_ATOMS: atom_id res chain seq x y z
N MET A 1 -14.64 9.02 -4.75
CA MET A 1 -14.34 7.88 -3.83
C MET A 1 -15.50 6.91 -3.63
N GLY A 2 -16.57 7.01 -4.37
CA GLY A 2 -17.72 6.10 -4.26
C GLY A 2 -18.51 6.24 -2.96
N LEU A 3 -18.51 7.40 -2.34
CA LEU A 3 -19.18 7.64 -1.06
C LEU A 3 -20.59 8.20 -1.21
N SER A 4 -21.03 8.59 -2.41
CA SER A 4 -22.35 9.22 -2.62
C SER A 4 -23.49 8.33 -2.14
N GLU A 5 -23.41 7.03 -2.30
CA GLU A 5 -24.42 6.07 -1.87
C GLU A 5 -24.50 5.92 -0.33
N HIS A 6 -23.48 6.38 0.38
CA HIS A 6 -23.33 6.17 1.81
C HIS A 6 -23.37 7.47 2.62
N MET A 7 -23.60 8.61 1.99
CA MET A 7 -23.51 9.92 2.65
C MET A 7 -24.50 10.09 3.81
N ASN A 8 -25.63 9.40 3.77
CA ASN A 8 -26.65 9.48 4.81
C ASN A 8 -26.47 8.47 5.94
N LYS A 9 -25.46 7.58 5.84
CA LYS A 9 -25.19 6.58 6.88
C LYS A 9 -24.30 7.17 7.96
N LYS A 10 -24.56 6.77 9.21
CA LYS A 10 -23.66 7.09 10.32
C LYS A 10 -22.38 6.23 10.19
N PRO A 11 -21.23 6.72 10.68
CA PRO A 11 -19.97 5.95 10.57
C PRO A 11 -20.05 4.53 11.10
N ILE A 12 -20.81 4.30 12.18
CA ILE A 12 -20.95 2.96 12.77
C ILE A 12 -21.72 1.98 11.87
N GLU A 13 -22.50 2.49 10.93
CA GLU A 13 -23.28 1.67 10.00
C GLU A 13 -22.49 1.24 8.77
N LEU A 14 -21.25 1.73 8.62
CA LEU A 14 -20.38 1.46 7.48
C LEU A 14 -19.50 0.24 7.73
N SER A 15 -19.17 -0.50 6.66
CA SER A 15 -18.15 -1.55 6.71
C SER A 15 -16.77 -0.96 7.03
N GLY A 16 -15.82 -1.82 7.41
CA GLY A 16 -14.44 -1.40 7.65
C GLY A 16 -13.82 -0.66 6.47
N GLY A 17 -14.05 -1.14 5.24
CA GLY A 17 -13.55 -0.48 4.03
C GLY A 17 -14.21 0.87 3.77
N GLN A 18 -15.52 0.98 4.03
CA GLN A 18 -16.24 2.23 3.90
C GLN A 18 -15.79 3.25 4.95
N GLN A 19 -15.54 2.81 6.18
CA GLN A 19 -14.96 3.66 7.23
C GLN A 19 -13.60 4.20 6.83
N GLN A 20 -12.75 3.36 6.21
CA GLN A 20 -11.46 3.78 5.69
C GLN A 20 -11.60 4.86 4.61
N ARG A 21 -12.54 4.69 3.69
CA ARG A 21 -12.79 5.69 2.64
C ARG A 21 -13.27 7.02 3.22
N VAL A 22 -14.13 6.98 4.24
CA VAL A 22 -14.58 8.19 4.94
C VAL A 22 -13.40 8.89 5.61
N ALA A 23 -12.54 8.15 6.28
CA ALA A 23 -11.33 8.71 6.91
C ALA A 23 -10.42 9.37 5.88
N ILE A 24 -10.20 8.74 4.73
CA ILE A 24 -9.40 9.28 3.63
C ILE A 24 -10.05 10.56 3.09
N ALA A 25 -11.36 10.56 2.85
CA ALA A 25 -12.09 11.72 2.34
C ALA A 25 -12.01 12.91 3.30
N ARG A 26 -12.13 12.66 4.61
CA ARG A 26 -11.99 13.72 5.63
C ARG A 26 -10.61 14.35 5.60
N THR A 27 -9.58 13.54 5.44
CA THR A 27 -8.20 14.04 5.32
C THR A 27 -8.03 14.85 4.04
N MET A 28 -8.61 14.41 2.92
CA MET A 28 -8.53 15.10 1.64
C MET A 28 -9.21 16.48 1.65
N ILE A 29 -10.26 16.65 2.43
CA ILE A 29 -10.93 17.96 2.57
C ILE A 29 -9.96 19.03 3.08
N LEU A 30 -8.98 18.65 3.89
CA LEU A 30 -7.93 19.53 4.40
C LEU A 30 -6.87 19.86 3.35
N ASN A 31 -6.94 19.24 2.19
CA ASN A 31 -6.00 19.42 1.07
C ASN A 31 -4.53 19.31 1.50
N PRO A 32 -4.12 18.18 2.13
CA PRO A 32 -2.77 18.05 2.66
C PRO A 32 -1.74 17.88 1.54
N SER A 33 -0.52 18.36 1.78
CA SER A 33 0.61 18.07 0.88
C SER A 33 1.22 16.71 1.12
N ILE A 34 1.08 16.17 2.31
CA ILE A 34 1.59 14.85 2.69
C ILE A 34 0.51 14.07 3.43
N MET A 35 0.30 12.82 3.04
CA MET A 35 -0.59 11.88 3.73
C MET A 35 0.20 10.67 4.19
N LEU A 36 -0.10 10.20 5.41
CA LEU A 36 0.53 9.01 5.99
C LEU A 36 -0.52 7.92 6.19
N PHE A 37 -0.25 6.74 5.63
CA PHE A 37 -1.04 5.52 5.84
C PHE A 37 -0.19 4.49 6.58
N ASP A 38 -0.63 4.10 7.78
CA ASP A 38 0.10 3.17 8.64
C ASP A 38 -0.68 1.86 8.78
N GLU A 39 -0.38 0.90 7.91
CA GLU A 39 -0.93 -0.47 7.94
C GLU A 39 -2.47 -0.54 7.97
N GLN A 40 -3.15 0.46 7.47
CA GLN A 40 -4.60 0.58 7.60
C GLN A 40 -5.40 -0.47 6.83
N MET A 41 -4.77 -1.14 5.87
CA MET A 41 -5.46 -2.09 5.00
C MET A 41 -5.28 -3.55 5.40
N SER A 42 -4.49 -3.84 6.44
CA SER A 42 -4.17 -5.22 6.83
C SER A 42 -5.39 -6.01 7.33
N ALA A 43 -6.38 -5.34 7.91
CA ALA A 43 -7.59 -5.97 8.45
C ALA A 43 -8.73 -6.10 7.42
N LEU A 44 -8.54 -5.61 6.19
CA LEU A 44 -9.57 -5.62 5.16
C LEU A 44 -9.50 -6.90 4.32
N ASP A 45 -10.65 -7.28 3.73
CA ASP A 45 -10.66 -8.36 2.76
C ASP A 45 -9.88 -7.96 1.48
N VAL A 46 -9.59 -8.95 0.63
CA VAL A 46 -8.76 -8.74 -0.57
C VAL A 46 -9.40 -7.74 -1.53
N ALA A 47 -10.70 -7.88 -1.80
CA ALA A 47 -11.39 -7.01 -2.76
C ALA A 47 -11.44 -5.56 -2.28
N THR A 48 -11.75 -5.34 -1.00
CA THR A 48 -11.79 -4.00 -0.39
C THR A 48 -10.40 -3.37 -0.38
N ARG A 49 -9.39 -4.15 -0.04
CA ARG A 49 -8.00 -3.69 -0.02
C ARG A 49 -7.53 -3.24 -1.40
N LEU A 50 -7.82 -4.03 -2.45
CA LEU A 50 -7.48 -3.67 -3.82
C LEU A 50 -8.19 -2.39 -4.28
N ALA A 51 -9.48 -2.24 -3.93
CA ALA A 51 -10.24 -1.04 -4.24
C ALA A 51 -9.62 0.20 -3.57
N LEU A 52 -9.23 0.10 -2.31
CA LEU A 52 -8.57 1.20 -1.59
C LEU A 52 -7.18 1.53 -2.17
N ARG A 53 -6.40 0.52 -2.53
CA ARG A 53 -5.10 0.73 -3.19
C ARG A 53 -5.27 1.54 -4.46
N ASN A 54 -6.24 1.19 -5.29
CA ASN A 54 -6.52 1.91 -6.54
C ASN A 54 -6.98 3.34 -6.27
N GLU A 55 -7.79 3.54 -5.24
CA GLU A 55 -8.29 4.86 -4.86
C GLU A 55 -7.16 5.77 -4.37
N ILE A 56 -6.27 5.25 -3.52
CA ILE A 56 -5.10 5.98 -3.02
C ILE A 56 -4.18 6.37 -4.19
N LYS A 57 -3.95 5.44 -5.11
CA LYS A 57 -3.12 5.67 -6.29
C LYS A 57 -3.73 6.78 -7.17
N ARG A 58 -5.04 6.73 -7.39
CA ARG A 58 -5.76 7.74 -8.16
C ARG A 58 -5.64 9.13 -7.52
N ILE A 59 -5.81 9.23 -6.21
CA ILE A 59 -5.68 10.49 -5.48
C ILE A 59 -4.27 11.05 -5.65
N GLN A 60 -3.26 10.22 -5.51
CA GLN A 60 -1.87 10.63 -5.65
C GLN A 60 -1.59 11.16 -7.07
N GLU A 61 -2.09 10.48 -8.09
CA GLU A 61 -1.89 10.87 -9.48
C GLU A 61 -2.64 12.15 -9.84
N GLU A 62 -3.88 12.32 -9.39
CA GLU A 62 -4.71 13.49 -9.71
C GLU A 62 -4.33 14.74 -8.91
N ASP A 63 -4.06 14.58 -7.63
CA ASP A 63 -3.84 15.71 -6.73
C ASP A 63 -2.37 16.03 -6.49
N GLY A 64 -1.45 15.16 -6.92
CA GLY A 64 -0.02 15.32 -6.69
C GLY A 64 0.38 15.26 -5.23
N THR A 65 -0.47 14.69 -4.37
CA THR A 65 -0.18 14.54 -2.94
C THR A 65 0.96 13.56 -2.74
N THR A 66 1.90 13.89 -1.85
CA THR A 66 2.92 12.96 -1.42
C THR A 66 2.32 11.99 -0.39
N ILE A 67 2.42 10.69 -0.66
CA ILE A 67 1.86 9.67 0.20
C ILE A 67 2.98 8.80 0.75
N ILE A 68 3.01 8.65 2.07
CA ILE A 68 3.89 7.72 2.76
C ILE A 68 3.00 6.57 3.24
N TYR A 69 3.29 5.37 2.74
CA TYR A 69 2.50 4.18 3.00
C TYR A 69 3.35 3.13 3.73
N ILE A 70 2.94 2.77 4.93
CA ILE A 70 3.66 1.80 5.76
C ILE A 70 2.93 0.46 5.68
N THR A 71 3.66 -0.59 5.30
CA THR A 71 3.10 -1.93 5.16
C THR A 71 4.16 -3.00 5.47
N HIS A 72 3.71 -4.14 5.96
CA HIS A 72 4.53 -5.35 6.07
C HIS A 72 4.45 -6.23 4.82
N ASP A 73 3.58 -5.91 3.88
CA ASP A 73 3.38 -6.67 2.67
C ASP A 73 4.27 -6.14 1.54
N GLN A 74 5.30 -6.89 1.17
CA GLN A 74 6.25 -6.50 0.13
C GLN A 74 5.56 -6.36 -1.23
N GLU A 75 4.61 -7.25 -1.57
CA GLU A 75 3.88 -7.16 -2.83
C GLU A 75 3.11 -5.84 -2.93
N GLU A 76 2.45 -5.44 -1.85
CA GLU A 76 1.73 -4.18 -1.79
C GLU A 76 2.65 -2.98 -1.98
N ALA A 77 3.81 -2.99 -1.31
CA ALA A 77 4.81 -1.93 -1.47
C ALA A 77 5.27 -1.81 -2.93
N PHE A 78 5.58 -2.92 -3.58
CA PHE A 78 6.03 -2.91 -4.97
C PHE A 78 4.93 -2.50 -5.95
N ALA A 79 3.68 -2.86 -5.66
CA ALA A 79 2.55 -2.52 -6.53
C ALA A 79 2.17 -1.05 -6.48
N MET A 80 2.40 -0.37 -5.37
CA MET A 80 1.88 0.97 -5.14
C MET A 80 2.92 2.09 -5.22
N SER A 81 4.19 1.79 -5.04
CA SER A 81 5.18 2.82 -4.69
C SER A 81 6.04 3.25 -5.86
N ASP A 82 6.36 4.54 -5.92
CA ASP A 82 7.40 5.07 -6.79
C ASP A 82 8.80 4.85 -6.19
N ARG A 83 8.88 4.90 -4.86
CA ARG A 83 10.09 4.63 -4.10
C ARG A 83 9.75 3.79 -2.88
N ILE A 84 10.65 2.89 -2.51
CA ILE A 84 10.47 2.00 -1.36
C ILE A 84 11.60 2.25 -0.37
N MET A 85 11.21 2.41 0.89
CA MET A 85 12.15 2.49 2.01
C MET A 85 12.11 1.16 2.76
N VAL A 86 13.20 0.42 2.72
CA VAL A 86 13.34 -0.82 3.49
C VAL A 86 13.98 -0.48 4.82
N MET A 87 13.31 -0.84 5.90
CA MET A 87 13.77 -0.54 7.26
C MET A 87 13.97 -1.81 8.06
N LYS A 88 15.01 -1.79 8.89
CA LYS A 88 15.28 -2.84 9.87
C LYS A 88 15.48 -2.18 11.22
N THR A 89 14.63 -2.52 12.20
CA THR A 89 14.60 -1.82 13.48
C THR A 89 14.40 -0.32 13.20
N ALA A 90 15.16 0.58 13.62
CA ALA A 90 15.01 2.01 13.33
C ALA A 90 15.93 2.51 12.22
N ASP A 91 16.63 1.61 11.54
CA ASP A 91 17.61 1.96 10.51
C ASP A 91 17.03 1.82 9.11
N ILE A 92 17.42 2.72 8.21
CA ILE A 92 17.08 2.63 6.79
C ILE A 92 18.14 1.76 6.12
N GLU A 93 17.71 0.61 5.58
CA GLU A 93 18.59 -0.30 4.87
C GLU A 93 18.76 0.08 3.40
N GLN A 94 17.68 0.54 2.77
CA GLN A 94 17.70 1.02 1.39
C GLN A 94 16.51 1.93 1.14
N LEU A 95 16.71 2.99 0.37
CA LEU A 95 15.65 3.84 -0.14
C LEU A 95 15.87 4.02 -1.63
N ASP A 96 15.03 3.39 -2.45
CA ASP A 96 15.25 3.33 -3.88
C ASP A 96 13.96 3.03 -4.65
N SER A 97 14.03 3.09 -5.99
CA SER A 97 12.93 2.63 -6.83
C SER A 97 12.75 1.12 -6.69
N PRO A 98 11.53 0.59 -6.95
CA PRO A 98 11.30 -0.85 -6.94
C PRO A 98 12.28 -1.62 -7.83
N ALA A 99 12.55 -1.11 -9.03
CA ALA A 99 13.47 -1.75 -9.96
C ALA A 99 14.88 -1.85 -9.39
N ASN A 100 15.39 -0.79 -8.78
CA ASN A 100 16.73 -0.79 -8.19
C ASN A 100 16.85 -1.68 -6.96
N ILE A 101 15.80 -1.80 -6.18
CA ILE A 101 15.80 -2.73 -5.05
C ILE A 101 15.95 -4.17 -5.53
N ILE A 102 15.27 -4.51 -6.62
CA ILE A 102 15.36 -5.86 -7.21
C ILE A 102 16.73 -6.09 -7.86
N ASP A 103 17.22 -5.13 -8.64
CA ASP A 103 18.45 -5.28 -9.42
C ASP A 103 19.71 -5.08 -8.59
N HIS A 104 19.64 -4.21 -7.57
CA HIS A 104 20.78 -3.78 -6.77
C HIS A 104 20.44 -3.72 -5.29
N PRO A 105 20.11 -4.87 -4.64
CA PRO A 105 19.84 -4.87 -3.21
C PRO A 105 21.09 -4.42 -2.44
N ALA A 106 20.88 -3.51 -1.47
CA ALA A 106 21.99 -2.87 -0.76
C ALA A 106 22.77 -3.84 0.14
N ASN A 107 22.13 -4.88 0.64
CA ASN A 107 22.75 -5.84 1.57
C ASN A 107 21.96 -7.16 1.60
N GLU A 108 22.47 -8.09 2.40
CA GLU A 108 21.85 -9.41 2.55
C GLU A 108 20.44 -9.33 3.17
N TYR A 109 20.19 -8.39 4.08
CA TYR A 109 18.88 -8.21 4.69
C TYR A 109 17.83 -7.84 3.64
N VAL A 110 18.13 -6.89 2.75
CA VAL A 110 17.21 -6.51 1.67
C VAL A 110 16.98 -7.69 0.73
N GLN A 111 18.04 -8.42 0.38
CA GLN A 111 17.92 -9.61 -0.46
C GLN A 111 16.99 -10.65 0.17
N THR A 112 17.16 -10.98 1.43
CA THR A 112 16.40 -12.03 2.10
C THR A 112 14.99 -11.58 2.46
N PHE A 113 14.86 -10.43 3.13
CA PHE A 113 13.58 -9.95 3.63
C PHE A 113 12.62 -9.51 2.52
N VAL A 114 13.13 -8.90 1.46
CA VAL A 114 12.29 -8.37 0.39
C VAL A 114 12.26 -9.31 -0.80
N ILE A 115 13.41 -9.55 -1.42
CA ILE A 115 13.47 -10.20 -2.73
C ILE A 115 13.16 -11.69 -2.63
N ASP A 116 13.76 -12.39 -1.67
CA ASP A 116 13.53 -13.83 -1.52
C ASP A 116 12.08 -14.12 -1.12
N ASN A 117 11.48 -13.27 -0.28
CA ASN A 117 10.07 -13.39 0.08
C ASN A 117 9.14 -13.18 -1.12
N LEU A 118 9.43 -12.20 -1.96
CA LEU A 118 8.66 -11.97 -3.19
C LEU A 118 8.79 -13.15 -4.16
N ARG A 119 10.00 -13.66 -4.34
CA ARG A 119 10.24 -14.83 -5.21
C ARG A 119 9.50 -16.06 -4.70
N ALA A 120 9.50 -16.30 -3.40
CA ALA A 120 8.78 -17.42 -2.81
C ALA A 120 7.26 -17.32 -3.07
N LYS A 121 6.68 -16.14 -2.93
CA LYS A 121 5.25 -15.91 -3.23
C LYS A 121 4.94 -16.14 -4.72
N ILE A 122 5.74 -15.60 -5.61
CA ILE A 122 5.57 -15.75 -7.05
C ILE A 122 5.70 -17.23 -7.45
N SER A 123 6.70 -17.92 -6.95
CA SER A 123 6.93 -19.33 -7.21
C SER A 123 5.75 -20.20 -6.75
N SER A 124 5.24 -19.93 -5.56
CA SER A 124 4.09 -20.63 -5.00
C SER A 124 2.84 -20.46 -5.87
N LEU A 125 2.57 -19.23 -6.33
CA LEU A 125 1.42 -18.94 -7.19
C LEU A 125 1.58 -19.51 -8.59
N THR A 126 2.76 -19.38 -9.18
CA THR A 126 3.05 -19.87 -10.54
C THR A 126 2.89 -21.38 -10.64
N LYS A 127 3.23 -22.11 -9.57
CA LYS A 127 3.07 -23.58 -9.52
C LYS A 127 1.61 -24.00 -9.81
N TYR A 128 0.64 -23.24 -9.32
CA TYR A 128 -0.78 -23.55 -9.52
C TYR A 128 -1.33 -22.96 -10.82
N MET A 129 -0.76 -21.89 -11.33
CA MET A 129 -1.25 -21.20 -12.53
C MET A 129 -0.78 -21.82 -13.84
N ARG A 130 0.16 -22.75 -13.82
CA ARG A 130 0.71 -23.42 -15.02
C ARG A 130 -0.10 -24.62 -15.48
N ARG A 131 -1.24 -24.88 -14.91
CA ARG A 131 -2.10 -26.00 -15.29
C ARG A 131 -2.97 -25.66 -16.48
#